data_39d00c4fbf68da426ab61083064e2656
#
_entry.id   39d00c4fbf68da426ab61083064e2656
#
_cell.length_a   1.000
_cell.length_b   1.000
_cell.length_c   1.000
_cell.angle_alpha   90.00
_cell.angle_beta   90.00
_cell.angle_gamma   90.00
#
_symmetry.space_group_name_H-M   'P 1'
#
loop_
_entity.id
_entity.type
_entity.pdbx_description
1 polymer ?
#
loop_
_entity_poly.entity_id
_entity_poly.type
_entity_poly.pdbx_seq_one_letter_code
_entity_poly.pdbx_strand_id
1 'polypeptide(L)'
;MAEPIRIHRKEAVGMDRLVQDYIKQMKLAAGLNTQRIFAAWDACSGAGPFTLKRFFRGGNLYITLNSSVIRNQLYFQKDVLIEKMNAYLSQDELFTSDNRTVGYIENLILK
;
A
#
# COMPACT_ATOMS: atom_id res chain seq x y z
N MET A 1 -10.37 35.40 -13.47
CA MET A 1 -10.30 35.28 -12.86
C MET A 1 -10.03 34.60 -12.39
N ALA A 2 -10.17 34.38 -12.47
CA ALA A 2 -10.11 34.09 -11.93
C ALA A 2 -9.94 33.36 -11.49
N GLU A 3 -10.01 32.87 -11.69
CA GLU A 3 -10.01 32.50 -11.15
C GLU A 3 -9.63 31.73 -10.54
N PRO A 4 -9.95 31.66 -10.62
CA PRO A 4 -9.81 31.05 -9.88
C PRO A 4 -9.61 30.37 -9.23
N ILE A 5 -9.92 30.36 -9.38
CA ILE A 5 -10.09 30.13 -8.69
C ILE A 5 -10.23 29.88 -8.27
N ARG A 6 -10.65 29.96 -8.58
CA ARG A 6 -11.05 30.15 -8.13
C ARG A 6 -11.34 29.69 -7.50
N ILE A 7 -11.85 29.83 -7.57
CA ILE A 7 -12.45 29.73 -7.03
C ILE A 7 -12.83 29.64 -6.96
N HIS A 8 -13.33 29.70 -7.49
CA HIS A 8 -13.95 30.06 -7.36
C HIS A 8 -14.53 29.79 -7.29
N ARG A 9 -15.07 29.97 -7.58
CA ARG A 9 -15.84 30.22 -7.55
C ARG A 9 -16.41 29.98 -7.15
N LYS A 10 -16.99 30.25 -7.50
CA LYS A 10 -17.52 30.35 -7.12
C LYS A 10 -17.90 30.04 -6.39
N GLU A 11 -18.45 30.48 -6.33
CA GLU A 11 -18.89 29.97 -5.78
C GLU A 11 -19.26 28.99 -5.60
N ALA A 12 -19.24 29.19 -6.11
CA ALA A 12 -20.17 28.06 -5.96
C ALA A 12 -19.61 26.71 -6.28
N VAL A 13 -18.39 26.57 -6.11
CA VAL A 13 -17.85 25.23 -5.97
C VAL A 13 -18.30 24.75 -4.60
N GLY A 14 -19.32 23.91 -4.59
CA GLY A 14 -19.92 23.43 -3.37
C GLY A 14 -19.08 22.42 -2.62
N MET A 15 -19.55 22.08 -1.45
CA MET A 15 -18.94 21.07 -0.60
C MET A 15 -18.84 19.72 -1.32
N ASP A 16 -19.76 19.43 -2.20
CA ASP A 16 -19.79 18.16 -2.93
C ASP A 16 -18.51 17.93 -3.72
N ARG A 17 -18.01 18.96 -4.34
CA ARG A 17 -16.78 18.85 -5.13
C ARG A 17 -15.58 18.61 -4.24
N LEU A 18 -15.52 19.29 -3.10
CA LEU A 18 -14.44 19.10 -2.13
C LEU A 18 -14.42 17.66 -1.59
N VAL A 19 -15.61 17.13 -1.31
CA VAL A 19 -15.72 15.76 -0.82
C VAL A 19 -15.28 14.77 -1.90
N GLN A 20 -15.68 15.01 -3.14
CA GLN A 20 -15.29 14.14 -4.25
C GLN A 20 -13.78 14.15 -4.46
N ASP A 21 -13.15 15.33 -4.40
CA ASP A 21 -11.71 15.44 -4.53
C ASP A 21 -11.00 14.72 -3.39
N TYR A 22 -11.53 14.83 -2.17
CA TYR A 22 -10.97 14.14 -1.00
C TYR A 22 -11.03 12.62 -1.18
N ILE A 23 -12.17 12.09 -1.62
CA ILE A 23 -12.34 10.66 -1.86
C ILE A 23 -11.38 10.18 -2.95
N LYS A 24 -11.23 10.97 -4.00
CA LYS A 24 -10.32 10.64 -5.09
C LYS A 24 -8.87 10.56 -4.60
N GLN A 25 -8.47 11.52 -3.77
CA GLN A 25 -7.11 11.52 -3.20
C GLN A 25 -6.89 10.31 -2.29
N MET A 26 -7.91 9.94 -1.51
CA MET A 26 -7.80 8.75 -0.65
C MET A 26 -7.61 7.47 -1.46
N LYS A 27 -8.32 7.34 -2.58
CA LYS A 27 -8.19 6.17 -3.44
C LYS A 27 -6.82 6.11 -4.10
N LEU A 28 -6.30 7.25 -4.51
CA LEU A 28 -4.95 7.31 -5.07
C LEU A 28 -3.90 6.96 -4.03
N ALA A 29 -4.05 7.46 -2.80
CA ALA A 29 -3.13 7.15 -1.72
C ALA A 29 -3.16 5.66 -1.38
N ALA A 30 -4.35 5.04 -1.36
CA ALA A 30 -4.47 3.61 -1.09
C ALA A 30 -3.78 2.78 -2.17
N GLY A 31 -3.97 3.16 -3.44
CA GLY A 31 -3.30 2.49 -4.55
C GLY A 31 -1.79 2.60 -4.48
N LEU A 32 -1.29 3.79 -4.15
CA LEU A 32 0.13 4.00 -3.99
C LEU A 32 0.69 3.20 -2.81
N ASN A 33 -0.02 3.19 -1.68
CA ASN A 33 0.39 2.41 -0.52
C ASN A 33 0.50 0.92 -0.86
N THR A 34 -0.46 0.39 -1.61
CA THR A 34 -0.44 -1.00 -2.06
C THR A 34 0.81 -1.29 -2.88
N GLN A 35 1.16 -0.41 -3.81
CA GLN A 35 2.37 -0.55 -4.61
C GLN A 35 3.63 -0.52 -3.74
N ARG A 36 3.66 0.36 -2.74
CA ARG A 36 4.82 0.45 -1.86
C ARG A 36 4.95 -0.79 -0.97
N ILE A 37 3.82 -1.36 -0.55
CA ILE A 37 3.83 -2.62 0.20
C ILE A 37 4.42 -3.74 -0.66
N PHE A 38 4.02 -3.82 -1.92
CA PHE A 38 4.56 -4.82 -2.84
C PHE A 38 6.06 -4.61 -3.08
N ALA A 39 6.50 -3.35 -3.19
CA ALA A 39 7.92 -3.03 -3.33
C ALA A 39 8.70 -3.44 -2.07
N ALA A 40 8.12 -3.24 -0.89
CA ALA A 40 8.74 -3.66 0.36
C ALA A 40 8.91 -5.18 0.41
N TRP A 41 7.90 -5.92 -0.06
CA TRP A 41 7.99 -7.38 -0.16
C TRP A 41 9.17 -7.78 -1.04
N ASP A 42 9.26 -7.21 -2.23
CA ASP A 42 10.32 -7.56 -3.16
C ASP A 42 11.70 -7.21 -2.60
N ALA A 43 11.81 -6.06 -1.94
CA ALA A 43 13.09 -5.59 -1.39
C ALA A 43 13.53 -6.41 -0.17
N CYS A 44 12.59 -6.76 0.72
CA CYS A 44 12.92 -7.38 2.00
C CYS A 44 13.00 -8.90 1.91
N SER A 45 12.16 -9.53 1.08
CA SER A 45 12.12 -10.98 0.97
C SER A 45 13.15 -11.53 -0.02
N GLY A 46 13.49 -10.74 -1.03
CA GLY A 46 14.33 -11.21 -2.11
C GLY A 46 13.67 -12.27 -2.98
N ALA A 47 12.36 -12.48 -2.82
CA ALA A 47 11.62 -13.54 -3.49
C ALA A 47 10.76 -13.02 -4.63
N GLY A 48 11.04 -11.79 -5.11
CA GLY A 48 10.30 -11.21 -6.24
C GLY A 48 10.23 -12.14 -7.44
N PRO A 49 11.38 -12.72 -7.90
CA PRO A 49 11.36 -13.62 -9.06
C PRO A 49 10.51 -14.88 -8.86
N PHE A 50 10.25 -15.26 -7.62
CA PHE A 50 9.46 -16.45 -7.30
C PHE A 50 8.00 -16.12 -6.97
N THR A 51 7.64 -14.83 -6.98
CA THR A 51 6.30 -14.38 -6.62
C THR A 51 5.41 -14.33 -7.85
N LEU A 52 4.31 -15.10 -7.82
CA LEU A 52 3.32 -15.14 -8.90
C LEU A 52 2.26 -14.08 -8.71
N LYS A 53 1.81 -13.87 -7.47
CA LYS A 53 0.76 -12.91 -7.17
C LYS A 53 1.03 -12.21 -5.86
N ARG A 54 0.61 -10.95 -5.80
CA ARG A 54 0.66 -10.13 -4.60
C ARG A 54 -0.72 -9.51 -4.40
N PHE A 55 -1.24 -9.60 -3.18
CA PHE A 55 -2.54 -9.03 -2.86
C PHE A 55 -2.54 -8.54 -1.42
N PHE A 56 -3.07 -7.36 -1.16
CA PHE A 56 -3.13 -6.80 0.19
C PHE A 56 -4.56 -6.40 0.52
N ARG A 57 -5.04 -6.86 1.69
CA ARG A 57 -6.38 -6.52 2.14
C ARG A 57 -6.46 -6.64 3.66
N GLY A 58 -6.98 -5.57 4.29
CA GLY A 58 -7.26 -5.59 5.73
C GLY A 58 -6.05 -5.88 6.60
N GLY A 59 -4.88 -5.36 6.22
CA GLY A 59 -3.65 -5.60 6.95
C GLY A 59 -2.96 -6.92 6.59
N ASN A 60 -3.56 -7.75 5.75
CA ASN A 60 -3.02 -9.04 5.38
C ASN A 60 -2.39 -8.97 3.99
N LEU A 61 -1.12 -9.34 3.91
CA LEU A 61 -0.40 -9.42 2.63
C LEU A 61 -0.43 -10.88 2.18
N TYR A 62 -1.04 -11.13 1.04
CA TYR A 62 -1.16 -12.46 0.44
C TYR A 62 -0.15 -12.58 -0.69
N ILE A 63 0.75 -13.54 -0.57
CA ILE A 63 1.80 -13.79 -1.56
C ILE A 63 1.66 -15.22 -2.07
N THR A 64 1.55 -15.36 -3.38
CA THR A 64 1.53 -16.67 -4.04
C THR A 64 2.88 -16.89 -4.68
N LEU A 65 3.54 -18.00 -4.31
CA LEU A 65 4.88 -18.31 -4.75
C LEU A 65 4.88 -19.52 -5.69
N ASN A 66 5.85 -19.59 -6.58
CA ASN A 66 5.98 -20.69 -7.52
C ASN A 66 6.90 -21.81 -7.02
N SER A 67 7.39 -21.72 -5.79
CA SER A 67 8.31 -22.68 -5.22
C SER A 67 7.92 -23.01 -3.78
N SER A 68 7.67 -24.29 -3.48
CA SER A 68 7.33 -24.72 -2.13
C SER A 68 8.54 -24.61 -1.20
N VAL A 69 9.75 -24.78 -1.72
CA VAL A 69 10.98 -24.66 -0.94
C VAL A 69 11.14 -23.21 -0.45
N ILE A 70 10.99 -22.26 -1.35
CA ILE A 70 11.09 -20.84 -1.01
C ILE A 70 9.97 -20.46 -0.04
N ARG A 71 8.74 -20.96 -0.27
CA ARG A 71 7.62 -20.69 0.62
C ARG A 71 7.92 -21.15 2.04
N ASN A 72 8.45 -22.36 2.18
CA ASN A 72 8.76 -22.91 3.49
C ASN A 72 9.84 -22.10 4.19
N GLN A 73 10.88 -21.70 3.48
CA GLN A 73 11.95 -20.87 4.04
C GLN A 73 11.40 -19.54 4.53
N LEU A 74 10.56 -18.89 3.73
CA LEU A 74 9.98 -17.60 4.10
C LEU A 74 8.98 -17.74 5.24
N TYR A 75 8.27 -18.84 5.30
CA TYR A 75 7.30 -19.08 6.35
C TYR A 75 7.95 -19.03 7.74
N PHE A 76 9.14 -19.60 7.89
CA PHE A 76 9.85 -19.57 9.16
C PHE A 76 10.38 -18.20 9.51
N GLN A 77 10.47 -17.29 8.54
CA GLN A 77 10.93 -15.92 8.73
C GLN A 77 9.79 -14.91 8.69
N LYS A 78 8.56 -15.39 8.77
CA LYS A 78 7.37 -14.57 8.53
C LYS A 78 7.33 -13.33 9.43
N ASP A 79 7.55 -13.51 10.73
CA ASP A 79 7.50 -12.40 11.68
C ASP A 79 8.62 -11.38 11.42
N VAL A 80 9.81 -11.88 11.12
CA VAL A 80 10.95 -11.01 10.79
C VAL A 80 10.69 -10.24 9.51
N LEU A 81 10.09 -10.90 8.52
CA LEU A 81 9.75 -10.26 7.25
C LEU A 81 8.73 -9.14 7.45
N ILE A 82 7.72 -9.39 8.30
CA ILE A 82 6.72 -8.35 8.60
C ILE A 82 7.40 -7.13 9.21
N GLU A 83 8.28 -7.35 10.19
CA GLU A 83 9.03 -6.26 10.82
C GLU A 83 9.89 -5.49 9.82
N LYS A 84 10.60 -6.21 8.98
CA LYS A 84 11.48 -5.60 7.98
C LYS A 84 10.68 -4.78 6.98
N MET A 85 9.56 -5.32 6.51
CA MET A 85 8.73 -4.62 5.54
C MET A 85 8.12 -3.36 6.16
N ASN A 86 7.65 -3.43 7.39
CA ASN A 86 7.07 -2.27 8.05
C ASN A 86 8.15 -1.21 8.33
N ALA A 87 9.35 -1.61 8.69
CA ALA A 87 10.47 -0.68 8.86
C ALA A 87 10.82 0.00 7.53
N TYR A 88 10.82 -0.77 6.45
CA TYR A 88 11.06 -0.25 5.11
C TYR A 88 9.99 0.80 4.76
N LEU A 89 8.72 0.47 5.03
CA LEU A 89 7.61 1.38 4.72
C LEU A 89 7.64 2.63 5.60
N SER A 90 8.09 2.54 6.83
CA SER A 90 8.14 3.70 7.73
C SER A 90 9.13 4.76 7.25
N GLN A 91 10.10 4.37 6.42
CA GLN A 91 11.08 5.29 5.85
C GLN A 91 10.78 5.64 4.40
N ASP A 92 9.70 5.12 3.85
CA ASP A 92 9.32 5.36 2.46
C ASP A 92 8.45 6.61 2.39
N GLU A 93 8.97 7.65 1.72
CA GLU A 93 8.27 8.93 1.60
C GLU A 93 6.97 8.82 0.84
N LEU A 94 6.84 7.79 -0.01
CA LEU A 94 5.64 7.59 -0.82
C LEU A 94 4.56 6.80 -0.09
N PHE A 95 4.87 6.22 1.07
CA PHE A 95 3.91 5.46 1.85
C PHE A 95 3.24 6.37 2.89
N THR A 96 1.92 6.39 2.89
CA THR A 96 1.12 7.21 3.80
C THR A 96 0.59 6.35 4.94
N SER A 97 1.19 6.46 6.12
CA SER A 97 0.90 5.57 7.24
C SER A 97 -0.48 5.79 7.88
N ASP A 98 -1.07 6.95 7.67
CA ASP A 98 -2.38 7.27 8.25
C ASP A 98 -3.55 6.95 7.33
N ASN A 99 -3.30 6.22 6.22
CA ASN A 99 -4.37 5.72 5.37
C ASN A 99 -5.06 4.54 6.07
N ARG A 100 -6.38 4.63 6.25
CA ARG A 100 -7.13 3.62 6.99
C ARG A 100 -7.39 2.35 6.19
N THR A 101 -7.37 2.46 4.87
CA THR A 101 -7.68 1.32 3.99
C THR A 101 -6.46 0.46 3.76
N VAL A 102 -5.32 1.09 3.51
CA VAL A 102 -4.07 0.37 3.25
C VAL A 102 -2.99 0.98 4.13
N GLY A 103 -2.70 0.33 5.24
CA GLY A 103 -1.67 0.75 6.20
C GLY A 103 -0.56 -0.27 6.30
N TYR A 104 0.07 -0.34 7.47
CA TYR A 104 1.15 -1.29 7.71
C TYR A 104 0.66 -2.73 7.63
N ILE A 105 1.61 -3.64 7.41
CA ILE A 105 1.34 -5.07 7.28
C ILE A 105 1.17 -5.67 8.67
N GLU A 106 0.05 -6.37 8.89
CA GLU A 106 -0.23 -7.05 10.15
C GLU A 106 0.03 -8.54 10.05
N ASN A 107 -0.28 -9.13 8.90
CA ASN A 107 -0.08 -10.56 8.68
C ASN A 107 0.48 -10.80 7.28
N LEU A 108 1.22 -11.89 7.15
CA LEU A 108 1.77 -12.35 5.89
C LEU A 108 1.27 -13.77 5.63
N ILE A 109 0.56 -13.97 4.53
CA ILE A 109 0.01 -15.26 4.15
C ILE A 109 0.74 -15.73 2.90
N LEU A 110 1.45 -16.84 3.00
CA LEU A 110 2.22 -17.43 1.91
C LEU A 110 1.48 -18.64 1.34
N LYS A 111 1.33 -18.66 0.02
CA LYS A 111 0.61 -19.73 -0.67
C LYS A 111 1.44 -20.37 -1.77
#